data_6e72c6fe07184be5ba7eab5ac1c196fd
#
_entry.id   6e72c6fe07184be5ba7eab5ac1c196fd
#
_cell.length_a   1.000
_cell.length_b   1.000
_cell.length_c   1.000
_cell.angle_alpha   90.00
_cell.angle_beta   90.00
_cell.angle_gamma   90.00
#
_symmetry.space_group_name_H-M   'P 1'
#
loop_
_entity.id
_entity.type
_entity.pdbx_description
1 polymer ?
#
loop_
_entity_poly.entity_id
_entity_poly.type
_entity_poly.pdbx_seq_one_letter_code
_entity_poly.pdbx_strand_id
1 'polypeptide(L)'
;MLEGAEMEVHTGAVGAAAKIGFEEFLDGRFEFADFTEIIVEALDEFIYQEIAKALVAMVETLPTANKAVEAGFDETTMDELLAIADSFGPRAAIYCTQEFANKMIPSDSRMSNEMKNNLWTKGWLGDYKGHQVLIMDQSILWGTPEVNSTKVIDPSMAYIIPLGTTKPIKIVFEGQTQVREVENNDDWSRDLQTYTKVGVGTVAALGGITWICSYKNTELTLATRS
;
A
#
# COMPACT_ATOMS: atom_id res chain seq x y z
N MET A 1 -9.34 -10.05 31.67
CA MET A 1 -7.91 -9.80 31.47
C MET A 1 -7.66 -9.98 30.00
N LEU A 2 -7.46 -8.90 29.26
CA LEU A 2 -7.10 -8.97 27.85
C LEU A 2 -5.63 -9.40 27.82
N GLU A 3 -5.36 -10.65 27.48
CA GLU A 3 -4.02 -11.07 27.15
C GLU A 3 -3.59 -10.27 25.92
N GLY A 4 -2.55 -9.44 26.09
CA GLY A 4 -1.97 -8.71 24.98
C GLY A 4 -1.39 -9.74 24.00
N ALA A 5 -1.91 -9.78 22.79
CA ALA A 5 -1.30 -10.58 21.73
C ALA A 5 0.06 -9.97 21.41
N GLU A 6 1.12 -10.74 21.61
CA GLU A 6 2.46 -10.38 21.19
C GLU A 6 2.57 -10.61 19.69
N MET A 7 3.04 -9.59 18.98
CA MET A 7 3.27 -9.65 17.55
C MET A 7 4.75 -9.49 17.28
N GLU A 8 5.34 -10.47 16.64
CA GLU A 8 6.71 -10.40 16.19
C GLU A 8 6.76 -9.82 14.77
N VAL A 9 7.55 -8.78 14.59
CA VAL A 9 7.81 -8.19 13.27
C VAL A 9 9.28 -8.39 12.96
N HIS A 10 9.57 -9.15 11.91
CA HIS A 10 10.94 -9.35 11.45
C HIS A 10 11.41 -8.11 10.70
N THR A 11 12.53 -7.53 11.15
CA THR A 11 13.16 -6.39 10.50
C THR A 11 14.28 -6.86 9.58
N GLY A 12 14.31 -6.33 8.37
CA GLY A 12 15.38 -6.55 7.39
C GLY A 12 16.26 -5.32 7.25
N ALA A 13 17.53 -5.53 6.95
CA ALA A 13 18.43 -4.44 6.59
C ALA A 13 18.13 -3.98 5.16
N VAL A 14 17.89 -2.69 5.01
CA VAL A 14 17.64 -2.03 3.72
C VAL A 14 18.68 -0.96 3.52
N GLY A 15 19.26 -0.90 2.34
CA GLY A 15 20.22 0.12 1.98
C GLY A 15 19.93 0.70 0.62
N ALA A 16 20.15 1.99 0.48
CA ALA A 16 20.18 2.69 -0.79
C ALA A 16 21.55 3.34 -0.96
N ALA A 17 22.06 3.35 -2.18
CA ALA A 17 23.33 3.99 -2.50
C ALA A 17 23.19 4.77 -3.79
N ALA A 18 23.76 5.97 -3.80
CA ALA A 18 23.90 6.80 -4.99
C ALA A 18 25.36 7.15 -5.21
N LYS A 19 25.83 7.05 -6.46
CA LYS A 19 27.20 7.37 -6.86
C LYS A 19 27.22 8.60 -7.75
N ILE A 20 28.10 9.54 -7.46
CA ILE A 20 28.36 10.74 -8.27
C ILE A 20 29.74 10.65 -8.88
N GLY A 21 29.84 10.88 -10.19
CA GLY A 21 31.11 11.11 -10.86
C GLY A 21 31.73 12.45 -10.46
N PHE A 22 33.05 12.49 -10.37
CA PHE A 22 33.77 13.73 -10.00
C PHE A 22 33.49 14.90 -10.95
N GLU A 23 33.39 14.65 -12.26
CA GLU A 23 33.10 15.67 -13.26
C GLU A 23 31.69 16.27 -13.08
N GLU A 24 30.70 15.43 -12.77
CA GLU A 24 29.32 15.88 -12.56
C GLU A 24 29.18 16.73 -11.30
N PHE A 25 29.98 16.42 -10.28
CA PHE A 25 30.06 17.21 -9.05
C PHE A 25 30.72 18.58 -9.30
N LEU A 26 31.82 18.63 -10.08
CA LEU A 26 32.51 19.89 -10.40
C LEU A 26 31.69 20.81 -11.31
N ASP A 27 30.90 20.22 -12.20
CA ASP A 27 30.02 20.97 -13.10
C ASP A 27 28.81 21.59 -12.38
N GLY A 28 28.63 21.29 -11.10
CA GLY A 28 27.52 21.79 -10.28
C GLY A 28 26.15 21.33 -10.78
N ARG A 29 26.10 20.20 -11.50
CA ARG A 29 24.85 19.66 -12.07
C ARG A 29 23.96 19.01 -11.02
N PHE A 30 24.56 18.56 -9.92
CA PHE A 30 23.87 17.93 -8.81
C PHE A 30 24.32 18.52 -7.49
N GLU A 31 23.36 18.86 -6.65
CA GLU A 31 23.61 19.22 -5.25
C GLU A 31 23.52 17.96 -4.38
N PHE A 32 24.22 17.94 -3.25
CA PHE A 32 24.14 16.84 -2.28
C PHE A 32 22.71 16.59 -1.76
N ALA A 33 21.91 17.65 -1.72
CA ALA A 33 20.51 17.60 -1.36
C ALA A 33 19.68 16.72 -2.31
N ASP A 34 19.92 16.79 -3.62
CA ASP A 34 19.21 16.02 -4.65
C ASP A 34 19.40 14.51 -4.44
N PHE A 35 20.61 14.10 -4.02
CA PHE A 35 20.90 12.70 -3.73
C PHE A 35 20.19 12.19 -2.49
N THR A 36 20.12 13.03 -1.48
CA THR A 36 19.40 12.68 -0.24
C THR A 36 17.92 12.49 -0.55
N GLU A 37 17.35 13.33 -1.41
CA GLU A 37 15.95 13.20 -1.85
C GLU A 37 15.71 11.90 -2.61
N ILE A 38 16.54 11.56 -3.59
CA ILE A 38 16.45 10.30 -4.33
C ILE A 38 16.54 9.07 -3.41
N ILE A 39 17.43 9.11 -2.41
CA ILE A 39 17.57 8.01 -1.45
C ILE A 39 16.34 7.88 -0.57
N VAL A 40 15.77 9.00 -0.11
CA VAL A 40 14.54 9.01 0.70
C VAL A 40 13.38 8.46 -0.13
N GLU A 41 13.20 8.92 -1.35
CA GLU A 41 12.16 8.41 -2.26
C GLU A 41 12.29 6.90 -2.49
N ALA A 42 13.51 6.39 -2.71
CA ALA A 42 13.74 4.97 -2.88
C ALA A 42 13.43 4.14 -1.62
N LEU A 43 13.69 4.67 -0.44
CA LEU A 43 13.34 4.03 0.83
C LEU A 43 11.83 4.03 1.07
N ASP A 44 11.16 5.14 0.77
CA ASP A 44 9.70 5.25 0.89
C ASP A 44 8.99 4.28 -0.07
N GLU A 45 9.48 4.17 -1.31
CA GLU A 45 8.96 3.20 -2.26
C GLU A 45 9.15 1.76 -1.79
N PHE A 46 10.32 1.44 -1.23
CA PHE A 46 10.57 0.12 -0.64
C PHE A 46 9.58 -0.19 0.49
N ILE A 47 9.36 0.75 1.42
CA ILE A 47 8.42 0.59 2.52
C ILE A 47 7.01 0.36 1.98
N TYR A 48 6.62 1.09 0.94
CA TYR A 48 5.32 0.95 0.29
C TYR A 48 5.13 -0.44 -0.34
N GLN A 49 6.17 -0.97 -0.99
CA GLN A 49 6.17 -2.34 -1.52
C GLN A 49 6.04 -3.40 -0.40
N GLU A 50 6.75 -3.21 0.72
CA GLU A 50 6.63 -4.10 1.87
C GLU A 50 5.24 -4.04 2.53
N ILE A 51 4.62 -2.87 2.56
CA ILE A 51 3.22 -2.72 3.00
C ILE A 51 2.28 -3.52 2.08
N ALA A 52 2.45 -3.40 0.75
CA ALA A 52 1.63 -4.12 -0.21
C ALA A 52 1.77 -5.65 -0.05
N LYS A 53 3.00 -6.15 0.12
CA LYS A 53 3.27 -7.58 0.38
C LYS A 53 2.63 -8.03 1.70
N ALA A 54 2.76 -7.22 2.75
CA ALA A 54 2.19 -7.52 4.06
C ALA A 54 0.65 -7.57 4.02
N LEU A 55 0.01 -6.70 3.23
CA LEU A 55 -1.44 -6.73 3.01
C LEU A 55 -1.88 -8.01 2.30
N VAL A 56 -1.17 -8.44 1.27
CA VAL A 56 -1.46 -9.71 0.56
C VAL A 56 -1.29 -10.90 1.50
N ALA A 57 -0.19 -10.96 2.24
CA ALA A 57 0.06 -12.02 3.21
C ALA A 57 -1.00 -12.05 4.32
N MET A 58 -1.47 -10.89 4.76
CA MET A 58 -2.56 -10.78 5.73
C MET A 58 -3.84 -11.45 5.24
N VAL A 59 -4.20 -11.24 3.96
CA VAL A 59 -5.42 -11.84 3.38
C VAL A 59 -5.38 -13.37 3.44
N GLU A 60 -4.21 -13.98 3.28
CA GLU A 60 -4.07 -15.44 3.38
C GLU A 60 -4.44 -15.96 4.77
N THR A 61 -4.17 -15.18 5.81
CA THR A 61 -4.45 -15.54 7.20
C THR A 61 -5.89 -15.28 7.65
N LEU A 62 -6.68 -14.53 6.87
CA LEU A 62 -8.07 -14.22 7.22
C LEU A 62 -8.94 -15.49 7.20
N PRO A 63 -9.93 -15.59 8.10
CA PRO A 63 -10.95 -16.63 8.06
C PRO A 63 -11.79 -16.55 6.77
N THR A 64 -12.37 -17.67 6.36
CA THR A 64 -13.21 -17.73 5.14
C THR A 64 -14.39 -16.76 5.19
N ALA A 65 -14.98 -16.55 6.37
CA ALA A 65 -16.09 -15.60 6.54
C ALA A 65 -15.68 -14.13 6.31
N ASN A 66 -14.40 -13.80 6.44
CA ASN A 66 -13.85 -12.46 6.26
C ASN A 66 -13.24 -12.25 4.85
N LYS A 67 -13.38 -13.25 3.96
CA LYS A 67 -12.85 -13.21 2.60
C LYS A 67 -13.96 -13.48 1.60
N ALA A 68 -14.02 -12.68 0.54
CA ALA A 68 -14.83 -12.97 -0.63
C ALA A 68 -13.96 -12.97 -1.89
N VAL A 69 -14.27 -13.87 -2.81
CA VAL A 69 -13.63 -13.97 -4.12
C VAL A 69 -14.74 -14.13 -5.14
N GLU A 70 -14.97 -13.09 -5.93
CA GLU A 70 -16.08 -13.05 -6.88
C GLU A 70 -15.60 -12.70 -8.30
N ALA A 71 -16.38 -13.12 -9.30
CA ALA A 71 -16.21 -12.67 -10.68
C ALA A 71 -17.04 -11.40 -10.90
N GLY A 72 -16.40 -10.25 -10.78
CA GLY A 72 -17.06 -8.96 -10.81
C GLY A 72 -17.31 -8.38 -9.41
N PHE A 73 -18.07 -7.31 -9.36
CA PHE A 73 -18.47 -6.67 -8.11
C PHE A 73 -19.89 -7.09 -7.74
N ASP A 74 -20.06 -7.75 -6.61
CA ASP A 74 -21.36 -8.11 -6.03
C ASP A 74 -21.66 -7.25 -4.80
N GLU A 75 -22.76 -6.47 -4.88
CA GLU A 75 -23.20 -5.59 -3.80
C GLU A 75 -23.55 -6.37 -2.51
N THR A 76 -24.16 -7.54 -2.66
CA THR A 76 -24.62 -8.33 -1.51
C THR A 76 -23.43 -8.84 -0.69
N THR A 77 -22.46 -9.42 -1.36
CA THR A 77 -21.23 -9.90 -0.74
C THR A 77 -20.44 -8.78 -0.09
N MET A 78 -20.38 -7.61 -0.73
CA MET A 78 -19.70 -6.44 -0.15
C MET A 78 -20.44 -5.96 1.12
N ASP A 79 -21.76 -5.91 1.11
CA ASP A 79 -22.55 -5.50 2.26
C ASP A 79 -22.39 -6.48 3.44
N GLU A 80 -22.29 -7.79 3.19
CA GLU A 80 -22.03 -8.80 4.22
C GLU A 80 -20.65 -8.59 4.88
N LEU A 81 -19.61 -8.35 4.09
CA LEU A 81 -18.27 -8.07 4.61
C LEU A 81 -18.23 -6.77 5.41
N LEU A 82 -18.93 -5.72 4.95
CA LEU A 82 -19.04 -4.47 5.67
C LEU A 82 -19.77 -4.64 7.01
N ALA A 83 -20.85 -5.44 7.05
CA ALA A 83 -21.57 -5.74 8.28
C ALA A 83 -20.69 -6.48 9.30
N ILE A 84 -19.83 -7.41 8.83
CA ILE A 84 -18.84 -8.08 9.69
C ILE A 84 -17.86 -7.04 10.26
N ALA A 85 -17.26 -6.22 9.41
CA ALA A 85 -16.27 -5.23 9.82
C ALA A 85 -16.88 -4.19 10.80
N ASP A 86 -18.08 -3.71 10.54
CA ASP A 86 -18.79 -2.74 11.39
C ASP A 86 -19.14 -3.30 12.77
N SER A 87 -19.22 -4.64 12.90
CA SER A 87 -19.49 -5.28 14.21
C SER A 87 -18.33 -5.10 15.20
N PHE A 88 -17.15 -4.72 14.73
CA PHE A 88 -15.93 -4.63 15.56
C PHE A 88 -15.51 -3.20 15.89
N GLY A 89 -16.18 -2.18 15.36
CA GLY A 89 -15.78 -0.80 15.62
C GLY A 89 -16.70 0.23 15.00
N PRO A 90 -16.29 1.50 15.00
CA PRO A 90 -16.96 2.51 14.19
C PRO A 90 -16.87 2.10 12.72
N ARG A 91 -17.72 2.70 11.89
CA ARG A 91 -17.84 2.37 10.45
C ARG A 91 -16.53 2.00 9.79
N ALA A 92 -16.55 0.92 9.03
CA ALA A 92 -15.39 0.48 8.27
C ALA A 92 -15.11 1.42 7.09
N ALA A 93 -13.84 1.54 6.71
CA ALA A 93 -13.42 2.17 5.47
C ALA A 93 -12.98 1.09 4.47
N ILE A 94 -13.19 1.37 3.18
CA ILE A 94 -12.81 0.51 2.07
C ILE A 94 -11.53 1.06 1.46
N TYR A 95 -10.46 0.31 1.52
CA TYR A 95 -9.17 0.64 0.90
C TYR A 95 -9.03 -0.15 -0.39
N CYS A 96 -8.97 0.52 -1.52
CA CYS A 96 -8.87 -0.14 -2.81
C CYS A 96 -8.13 0.75 -3.82
N THR A 97 -7.82 0.20 -4.98
CA THR A 97 -7.31 0.99 -6.10
C THR A 97 -8.45 1.70 -6.82
N GLN A 98 -8.14 2.73 -7.59
CA GLN A 98 -9.13 3.43 -8.41
C GLN A 98 -9.82 2.50 -9.41
N GLU A 99 -9.10 1.49 -9.94
CA GLU A 99 -9.66 0.50 -10.85
C GLU A 99 -10.76 -0.32 -10.18
N PHE A 100 -10.55 -0.71 -8.93
CA PHE A 100 -11.57 -1.40 -8.13
C PHE A 100 -12.73 -0.48 -7.79
N ALA A 101 -12.47 0.74 -7.35
CA ALA A 101 -13.49 1.73 -7.01
C ALA A 101 -14.43 2.02 -8.18
N ASN A 102 -13.93 1.99 -9.42
CA ASN A 102 -14.74 2.15 -10.62
C ASN A 102 -15.72 0.97 -10.84
N LYS A 103 -15.42 -0.23 -10.35
CA LYS A 103 -16.34 -1.37 -10.41
C LYS A 103 -17.45 -1.29 -9.36
N MET A 104 -17.26 -0.49 -8.31
CA MET A 104 -18.27 -0.25 -7.28
C MET A 104 -19.32 0.81 -7.67
N ILE A 105 -19.16 1.44 -8.83
CA ILE A 105 -20.07 2.49 -9.30
C ILE A 105 -21.43 1.86 -9.62
N PRO A 106 -22.54 2.36 -9.02
CA PRO A 106 -23.87 1.86 -9.33
C PRO A 106 -24.28 2.21 -10.77
N SER A 107 -25.29 1.52 -11.27
CA SER A 107 -25.85 1.82 -12.60
C SER A 107 -26.34 3.28 -12.69
N ASP A 108 -26.29 3.85 -13.88
CA ASP A 108 -26.64 5.24 -14.18
C ASP A 108 -28.03 5.65 -13.67
N SER A 109 -28.97 4.71 -13.63
CA SER A 109 -30.33 4.92 -13.14
C SER A 109 -30.42 5.13 -11.62
N ARG A 110 -29.42 4.68 -10.87
CA ARG A 110 -29.35 4.81 -9.41
C ARG A 110 -28.52 6.00 -8.94
N MET A 111 -27.83 6.69 -9.85
CA MET A 111 -26.99 7.82 -9.52
C MET A 111 -27.74 9.14 -9.58
N SER A 112 -27.60 9.95 -8.52
CA SER A 112 -28.03 11.35 -8.54
C SER A 112 -27.10 12.19 -9.43
N ASN A 113 -27.56 13.39 -9.85
CA ASN A 113 -26.72 14.30 -10.61
C ASN A 113 -25.48 14.75 -9.84
N GLU A 114 -25.59 14.85 -8.52
CA GLU A 114 -24.46 15.18 -7.65
C GLU A 114 -23.42 14.06 -7.61
N MET A 115 -23.84 12.80 -7.54
CA MET A 115 -22.94 11.63 -7.63
C MET A 115 -22.23 11.60 -8.98
N LYS A 116 -22.93 11.89 -10.09
CA LYS A 116 -22.32 11.95 -11.42
C LYS A 116 -21.28 13.07 -11.53
N ASN A 117 -21.55 14.23 -10.95
CA ASN A 117 -20.58 15.31 -10.90
C ASN A 117 -19.35 14.96 -10.06
N ASN A 118 -19.54 14.34 -8.90
CA ASN A 118 -18.43 13.88 -8.05
C ASN A 118 -17.58 12.83 -8.77
N LEU A 119 -18.23 11.88 -9.44
CA LEU A 119 -17.54 10.87 -10.24
C LEU A 119 -16.72 11.50 -11.37
N TRP A 120 -17.29 12.48 -12.07
CA TRP A 120 -16.58 13.18 -13.15
C TRP A 120 -15.40 14.00 -12.64
N THR A 121 -15.51 14.60 -11.46
CA THR A 121 -14.49 15.48 -10.90
C THR A 121 -13.36 14.70 -10.23
N LYS A 122 -13.71 13.65 -9.47
CA LYS A 122 -12.75 12.88 -8.66
C LYS A 122 -12.30 11.57 -9.29
N GLY A 123 -13.07 11.03 -10.25
CA GLY A 123 -12.83 9.74 -10.87
C GLY A 123 -13.36 8.53 -10.09
N TRP A 124 -13.88 8.72 -8.88
CA TRP A 124 -14.53 7.67 -8.07
C TRP A 124 -15.57 8.28 -7.12
N LEU A 125 -16.45 7.45 -6.59
CA LEU A 125 -17.35 7.86 -5.52
C LEU A 125 -16.57 7.84 -4.18
N GLY A 126 -16.61 8.96 -3.45
CA GLY A 126 -15.90 9.08 -2.15
C GLY A 126 -16.45 8.16 -1.07
N ASP A 127 -17.73 7.76 -1.19
CA ASP A 127 -18.42 6.94 -0.21
C ASP A 127 -19.23 5.83 -0.89
N TYR A 128 -19.22 4.65 -0.28
CA TYR A 128 -20.06 3.52 -0.65
C TYR A 128 -21.03 3.21 0.49
N LYS A 129 -22.33 3.47 0.29
CA LYS A 129 -23.39 3.24 1.30
C LYS A 129 -23.08 3.84 2.70
N GLY A 130 -22.33 4.96 2.71
CA GLY A 130 -21.90 5.66 3.93
C GLY A 130 -20.60 5.15 4.53
N HIS A 131 -19.88 4.26 3.86
CA HIS A 131 -18.51 3.86 4.18
C HIS A 131 -17.53 4.63 3.30
N GLN A 132 -16.51 5.20 3.90
CA GLN A 132 -15.52 5.96 3.17
C GLN A 132 -14.70 5.04 2.25
N VAL A 133 -14.55 5.45 0.99
CA VAL A 133 -13.68 4.77 0.01
C VAL A 133 -12.37 5.53 -0.08
N LEU A 134 -11.29 4.89 0.33
CA LEU A 134 -9.93 5.43 0.32
C LEU A 134 -9.15 4.79 -0.82
N ILE A 135 -8.68 5.61 -1.73
CA ILE A 135 -7.88 5.14 -2.85
C ILE A 135 -6.43 4.98 -2.40
N MET A 136 -5.89 3.79 -2.65
CA MET A 136 -4.46 3.52 -2.52
C MET A 136 -3.78 3.90 -3.83
N ASP A 137 -2.79 4.78 -3.74
CA ASP A 137 -2.02 5.21 -4.89
C ASP A 137 -1.24 4.03 -5.47
N GLN A 138 -1.27 3.93 -6.79
CA GLN A 138 -0.59 2.86 -7.51
C GLN A 138 0.82 3.30 -7.90
N SER A 139 1.79 2.48 -7.57
CA SER A 139 3.17 2.63 -8.01
C SER A 139 3.57 1.51 -8.97
N ILE A 140 4.54 1.76 -9.82
CA ILE A 140 5.11 0.78 -10.75
C ILE A 140 6.44 0.31 -10.18
N LEU A 141 6.66 -1.01 -10.16
CA LEU A 141 7.93 -1.59 -9.75
C LEU A 141 9.07 -1.14 -10.67
N TRP A 142 10.04 -0.45 -10.10
CA TRP A 142 11.27 -0.07 -10.80
C TRP A 142 12.17 -1.28 -11.00
N GLY A 143 12.84 -1.38 -12.13
CA GLY A 143 13.91 -2.35 -12.36
C GLY A 143 13.69 -3.35 -13.48
N THR A 144 12.57 -3.33 -14.19
CA THR A 144 12.36 -4.11 -15.40
C THR A 144 12.02 -3.18 -16.56
N PRO A 145 13.00 -2.80 -17.42
CA PRO A 145 12.79 -1.82 -18.48
C PRO A 145 11.72 -2.22 -19.51
N GLU A 146 11.39 -3.49 -19.60
CA GLU A 146 10.44 -4.01 -20.58
C GLU A 146 9.00 -4.15 -20.02
N VAL A 147 8.81 -3.98 -18.72
CA VAL A 147 7.51 -4.24 -18.07
C VAL A 147 7.09 -3.04 -17.21
N ASN A 148 6.80 -1.92 -17.84
CA ASN A 148 6.16 -0.77 -17.18
C ASN A 148 4.73 -1.07 -16.70
N SER A 149 4.40 -2.33 -16.47
CA SER A 149 3.04 -2.79 -16.16
C SER A 149 2.92 -3.50 -14.82
N THR A 150 4.05 -3.76 -14.13
CA THR A 150 3.98 -4.42 -12.82
C THR A 150 3.61 -3.40 -11.76
N LYS A 151 2.38 -3.48 -11.33
CA LYS A 151 1.81 -2.62 -10.29
C LYS A 151 2.18 -3.16 -8.91
N VAL A 152 2.46 -2.27 -7.96
CA VAL A 152 2.80 -2.64 -6.58
C VAL A 152 1.58 -3.16 -5.83
N ILE A 153 0.43 -2.49 -6.00
CA ILE A 153 -0.82 -2.90 -5.36
C ILE A 153 -1.67 -3.70 -6.32
N ASP A 154 -2.18 -4.86 -5.86
CA ASP A 154 -3.09 -5.68 -6.65
C ASP A 154 -4.43 -4.95 -6.86
N PRO A 155 -4.78 -4.57 -8.10
CA PRO A 155 -6.00 -3.85 -8.40
C PRO A 155 -7.26 -4.69 -8.18
N SER A 156 -7.12 -6.00 -8.07
CA SER A 156 -8.24 -6.91 -7.82
C SER A 156 -8.73 -6.91 -6.37
N MET A 157 -7.95 -6.33 -5.46
CA MET A 157 -8.18 -6.42 -4.02
C MET A 157 -8.80 -5.14 -3.45
N ALA A 158 -9.77 -5.31 -2.57
CA ALA A 158 -10.23 -4.28 -1.66
C ALA A 158 -10.13 -4.78 -0.21
N TYR A 159 -9.65 -3.92 0.67
CA TYR A 159 -9.49 -4.19 2.09
C TYR A 159 -10.52 -3.38 2.86
N ILE A 160 -11.28 -4.05 3.71
CA ILE A 160 -12.31 -3.44 4.54
C ILE A 160 -11.79 -3.43 5.97
N ILE A 161 -11.53 -2.23 6.48
CA ILE A 161 -10.87 -2.03 7.76
C ILE A 161 -11.74 -1.12 8.62
N PRO A 162 -12.18 -1.56 9.82
CA PRO A 162 -12.92 -0.71 10.74
C PRO A 162 -12.07 0.49 11.16
N LEU A 163 -12.66 1.66 11.14
CA LEU A 163 -12.02 2.86 11.65
C LEU A 163 -11.94 2.77 13.19
N GLY A 164 -10.74 2.78 13.72
CA GLY A 164 -10.53 2.63 15.16
C GLY A 164 -9.15 3.08 15.61
N THR A 165 -8.87 2.89 16.89
CA THR A 165 -7.59 3.26 17.50
C THR A 165 -6.45 2.32 17.13
N THR A 166 -6.78 1.07 16.76
CA THR A 166 -5.77 0.06 16.41
C THR A 166 -5.52 0.09 14.91
N LYS A 167 -4.36 0.59 14.54
CA LYS A 167 -3.91 0.59 13.14
C LYS A 167 -3.43 -0.82 12.76
N PRO A 168 -3.96 -1.43 11.68
CA PRO A 168 -3.62 -2.80 11.30
C PRO A 168 -2.19 -2.94 10.77
N ILE A 169 -1.66 -1.91 10.13
CA ILE A 169 -0.30 -1.93 9.61
C ILE A 169 0.64 -1.32 10.65
N LYS A 170 1.71 -2.03 10.97
CA LYS A 170 2.77 -1.61 11.87
C LYS A 170 4.09 -1.58 11.12
N ILE A 171 4.72 -0.43 11.11
CA ILE A 171 6.07 -0.25 10.57
C ILE A 171 7.01 -0.11 11.77
N VAL A 172 8.04 -0.93 11.79
CA VAL A 172 9.02 -0.96 12.87
C VAL A 172 10.38 -0.62 12.30
N PHE A 173 11.01 0.40 12.87
CA PHE A 173 12.40 0.75 12.59
C PHE A 173 13.26 0.25 13.75
N GLU A 174 14.30 -0.52 13.44
CA GLU A 174 15.25 -1.04 14.42
C GLU A 174 16.58 -0.28 14.32
N GLY A 175 16.94 0.40 15.40
CA GLY A 175 18.16 1.21 15.45
C GLY A 175 17.99 2.58 14.82
N GLN A 176 19.12 3.17 14.44
CA GLN A 176 19.17 4.47 13.76
C GLN A 176 19.59 4.29 12.30
N THR A 177 19.00 5.07 11.42
CA THR A 177 19.45 5.18 10.04
C THR A 177 20.89 5.67 10.01
N GLN A 178 21.77 4.93 9.36
CA GLN A 178 23.17 5.30 9.18
C GLN A 178 23.38 5.80 7.76
N VAL A 179 23.96 6.98 7.67
CA VAL A 179 24.39 7.59 6.40
C VAL A 179 25.92 7.56 6.39
N ARG A 180 26.48 7.02 5.33
CA ARG A 180 27.93 6.95 5.12
C ARG A 180 28.27 7.55 3.76
N GLU A 181 29.16 8.51 3.79
CA GLU A 181 29.81 9.04 2.58
C GLU A 181 31.15 8.33 2.40
N VAL A 182 31.41 7.83 1.22
CA VAL A 182 32.66 7.17 0.83
C VAL A 182 33.22 7.89 -0.37
N GLU A 183 34.41 8.41 -0.23
CA GLU A 183 35.20 8.98 -1.32
C GLU A 183 36.08 7.87 -1.93
N ASN A 184 35.97 7.68 -3.22
CA ASN A 184 36.78 6.69 -3.94
C ASN A 184 38.06 7.38 -4.45
N ASN A 185 39.22 6.87 -3.99
CA ASN A 185 40.50 7.46 -4.34
C ASN A 185 40.94 7.22 -5.79
N ASP A 186 40.32 6.27 -6.51
CA ASP A 186 40.71 5.91 -7.86
C ASP A 186 40.13 6.86 -8.93
N ASP A 187 38.90 7.29 -8.73
CA ASP A 187 38.15 8.13 -9.70
C ASP A 187 37.55 9.41 -9.08
N TRP A 188 37.88 9.68 -7.81
CA TRP A 188 37.37 10.83 -7.04
C TRP A 188 35.82 10.88 -6.97
N SER A 189 35.17 9.76 -7.30
CA SER A 189 33.72 9.66 -7.14
C SER A 189 33.32 9.62 -5.67
N ARG A 190 32.11 10.11 -5.38
CA ARG A 190 31.53 10.07 -4.04
C ARG A 190 30.33 9.14 -4.05
N ASP A 191 30.34 8.20 -3.12
CA ASP A 191 29.23 7.28 -2.88
C ASP A 191 28.53 7.68 -1.59
N LEU A 192 27.25 7.99 -1.68
CA LEU A 192 26.38 8.15 -0.50
C LEU A 192 25.64 6.85 -0.26
N GLN A 193 25.85 6.25 0.89
CA GLN A 193 25.23 5.00 1.29
C GLN A 193 24.37 5.23 2.52
N THR A 194 23.13 4.77 2.47
CA THR A 194 22.20 4.83 3.61
C THR A 194 21.76 3.44 3.97
N TYR A 195 21.81 3.11 5.25
CA TYR A 195 21.35 1.85 5.80
C TYR A 195 20.34 2.08 6.90
N THR A 196 19.24 1.35 6.82
CA THR A 196 18.24 1.31 7.88
C THR A 196 17.74 -0.13 8.04
N LYS A 197 17.21 -0.45 9.21
CA LYS A 197 16.49 -1.71 9.42
C LYS A 197 15.01 -1.38 9.55
N VAL A 198 14.21 -1.94 8.68
CA VAL A 198 12.77 -1.74 8.67
C VAL A 198 12.05 -3.08 8.56
N GLY A 199 10.93 -3.19 9.22
CA GLY A 199 10.02 -4.31 9.10
C GLY A 199 8.60 -3.83 9.04
N VAL A 200 7.78 -4.48 8.22
CA VAL A 200 6.35 -4.22 8.12
C VAL A 200 5.58 -5.45 8.55
N GLY A 201 4.65 -5.26 9.44
CA GLY A 201 3.78 -6.32 9.90
C GLY A 201 2.32 -5.88 9.94
N THR A 202 1.41 -6.83 9.84
CA THR A 202 -0.04 -6.58 9.86
C THR A 202 -0.69 -7.26 11.05
N VAL A 203 -1.57 -6.53 11.73
CA VAL A 203 -2.40 -7.07 12.83
C VAL A 203 -3.83 -7.19 12.31
N ALA A 204 -4.19 -8.38 11.86
CA ALA A 204 -5.55 -8.66 11.37
C ALA A 204 -6.47 -9.21 12.45
N ALA A 205 -5.89 -9.80 13.50
CA ALA A 205 -6.62 -10.40 14.60
C ALA A 205 -6.00 -10.05 15.96
N LEU A 206 -6.83 -9.89 16.97
CA LEU A 206 -6.42 -9.72 18.35
C LEU A 206 -7.30 -10.60 19.23
N GLY A 207 -6.67 -11.45 20.07
CA GLY A 207 -7.42 -12.33 20.95
C GLY A 207 -8.33 -13.33 20.24
N GLY A 208 -7.95 -13.76 19.02
CA GLY A 208 -8.73 -14.71 18.21
C GLY A 208 -9.89 -14.08 17.43
N ILE A 209 -10.05 -12.75 17.50
CA ILE A 209 -11.10 -12.02 16.78
C ILE A 209 -10.45 -11.30 15.59
N THR A 210 -10.91 -11.61 14.38
CA THR A 210 -10.45 -10.98 13.16
C THR A 210 -11.44 -9.91 12.71
N TRP A 211 -10.99 -8.65 12.64
CA TRP A 211 -11.85 -7.51 12.30
C TRP A 211 -11.68 -6.99 10.86
N ILE A 212 -10.66 -7.44 10.17
CA ILE A 212 -10.39 -7.04 8.78
C ILE A 212 -11.10 -8.00 7.84
N CYS A 213 -11.68 -7.45 6.77
CA CYS A 213 -12.25 -8.23 5.69
C CYS A 213 -11.56 -7.88 4.37
N SER A 214 -11.61 -8.80 3.41
CA SER A 214 -11.07 -8.60 2.08
C SER A 214 -12.05 -9.04 1.01
N TYR A 215 -12.12 -8.29 -0.07
CA TYR A 215 -12.88 -8.63 -1.27
C TYR A 215 -11.93 -8.71 -2.45
N LYS A 216 -11.98 -9.81 -3.20
CA LYS A 216 -11.22 -10.01 -4.43
C LYS A 216 -12.15 -10.09 -5.63
N ASN A 217 -11.94 -9.20 -6.59
CA ASN A 217 -12.63 -9.22 -7.88
C ASN A 217 -11.73 -9.85 -8.94
N THR A 218 -12.05 -11.05 -9.39
CA THR A 218 -11.23 -11.82 -10.33
C THR A 218 -11.28 -11.31 -11.78
N GLU A 219 -12.20 -10.40 -12.11
CA GLU A 219 -12.20 -9.70 -13.40
C GLU A 219 -11.10 -8.65 -13.52
N LEU A 220 -10.63 -8.12 -12.39
CA LEU A 220 -9.51 -7.21 -12.34
C LEU A 220 -8.23 -8.03 -12.19
N THR A 221 -7.46 -8.13 -13.24
CA THR A 221 -6.15 -8.77 -13.20
C THR A 221 -5.07 -7.70 -13.17
N LEU A 222 -3.93 -8.03 -12.57
CA LEU A 222 -2.67 -7.34 -12.82
C LEU A 222 -2.39 -7.44 -14.34
N ALA A 223 -2.96 -6.51 -15.11
CA ALA A 223 -2.82 -6.54 -16.55
C ALA A 223 -1.35 -6.31 -16.93
N THR A 224 -0.68 -7.37 -17.27
CA THR A 224 0.47 -7.31 -18.17
C THR A 224 -0.07 -6.90 -19.53
N ARG A 225 0.15 -5.66 -19.96
CA ARG A 225 -0.03 -5.32 -21.36
C ARG A 225 1.01 -6.12 -22.14
N SER A 226 0.52 -7.10 -22.91
CA SER A 226 1.30 -7.79 -23.94
C SER A 226 1.66 -6.82 -25.07
#